data_8785355c34261a3be25aeb6620e56aef
#
_entry.id   8785355c34261a3be25aeb6620e56aef
#
_cell.length_a   1.000
_cell.length_b   1.000
_cell.length_c   1.000
_cell.angle_alpha   90.00
_cell.angle_beta   90.00
_cell.angle_gamma   90.00
#
_symmetry.space_group_name_H-M   'P 1'
#
loop_
_entity.id
_entity.type
_entity.pdbx_description
1 polymer ?
#
loop_
_entity_poly.entity_id
_entity_poly.type
_entity_poly.pdbx_seq_one_letter_code
_entity_poly.pdbx_strand_id
1 'polypeptide(L)'
;MIDQYGWNVSMPIIMDREAGANKRLTAGKLSKTKETAVCQAFADTITAAGYRAGVYASYAWIKNYINTDALYDCSLWVARYNNTTTSNTKSGTPYSDVAYDYEFWQYSSAAKIDGYAGSLDANFWYKDTSEQTTGLKAADGASGTVNLSWDSVSADDVEGYQVWRSDSDQGKYTLLKTTTDCSYTDTTAEGGKVYQYKVRCYWTIGGNAYYGTFSSPASVTTLPKKVSG
;
A
#
# COMPACT_ATOMS: atom_id res chain seq x y z
N MET A 1 10.68 20.62 -2.33
CA MET A 1 10.22 21.26 -1.08
C MET A 1 10.61 20.40 0.14
N ILE A 2 10.22 19.13 0.24
CA ILE A 2 10.58 18.27 1.39
C ILE A 2 12.09 18.21 1.56
N ASP A 3 12.83 17.84 0.54
CA ASP A 3 14.29 17.76 0.56
C ASP A 3 14.97 19.14 0.80
N GLN A 4 14.35 20.19 0.27
CA GLN A 4 14.86 21.57 0.41
C GLN A 4 14.86 22.04 1.88
N TYR A 5 13.89 21.57 2.68
CA TYR A 5 13.75 21.97 4.08
C TYR A 5 14.19 20.88 5.06
N GLY A 6 14.65 19.73 4.57
CA GLY A 6 15.11 18.62 5.40
C GLY A 6 14.01 18.03 6.29
N TRP A 7 12.76 18.05 5.84
CA TRP A 7 11.65 17.50 6.62
C TRP A 7 11.74 15.98 6.70
N ASN A 8 11.62 15.47 7.90
CA ASN A 8 11.47 14.04 8.13
C ASN A 8 9.99 13.66 7.95
N VAL A 9 9.67 12.96 6.87
CA VAL A 9 8.30 12.53 6.54
C VAL A 9 8.18 11.04 6.82
N SER A 10 7.54 10.69 7.94
CA SER A 10 7.29 9.29 8.34
C SER A 10 5.91 8.77 7.90
N MET A 11 4.95 9.67 7.69
CA MET A 11 3.61 9.32 7.21
C MET A 11 3.53 9.35 5.68
N PRO A 12 2.54 8.68 5.06
CA PRO A 12 2.31 8.80 3.63
C PRO A 12 2.02 10.26 3.23
N ILE A 13 2.50 10.64 2.06
CA ILE A 13 2.09 11.88 1.39
C ILE A 13 0.74 11.59 0.73
N ILE A 14 -0.29 12.30 1.15
CA ILE A 14 -1.67 11.99 0.79
C ILE A 14 -2.16 12.93 -0.33
N MET A 15 -2.70 12.32 -1.39
CA MET A 15 -3.50 13.04 -2.37
C MET A 15 -4.95 13.06 -1.93
N ASP A 16 -5.49 14.26 -1.72
CA ASP A 16 -6.90 14.48 -1.43
C ASP A 16 -7.74 14.38 -2.71
N ARG A 17 -8.68 13.42 -2.75
CA ARG A 17 -9.60 13.17 -3.87
C ARG A 17 -11.05 13.34 -3.43
N GLU A 18 -11.48 14.56 -3.27
CA GLU A 18 -12.85 14.88 -2.93
C GLU A 18 -13.44 15.99 -3.82
N ALA A 19 -14.76 16.03 -3.88
CA ALA A 19 -15.49 17.08 -4.59
C ALA A 19 -15.45 18.37 -3.76
N GLY A 20 -14.34 19.09 -3.81
CA GLY A 20 -14.19 20.37 -3.13
C GLY A 20 -15.14 21.45 -3.66
N ALA A 21 -15.21 22.56 -2.94
CA ALA A 21 -16.06 23.72 -3.26
C ALA A 21 -15.91 24.22 -4.72
N ASN A 22 -14.77 24.03 -5.32
CA ASN A 22 -14.48 24.42 -6.70
C ASN A 22 -14.99 23.43 -7.75
N LYS A 23 -15.55 22.29 -7.36
CA LYS A 23 -16.09 21.25 -8.25
C LYS A 23 -15.15 20.79 -9.38
N ARG A 24 -13.84 21.05 -9.28
CA ARG A 24 -12.87 20.72 -10.33
C ARG A 24 -12.86 19.24 -10.66
N LEU A 25 -12.94 18.38 -9.64
CA LEU A 25 -12.94 16.93 -9.82
C LEU A 25 -14.25 16.43 -10.43
N THR A 26 -15.39 17.03 -10.05
CA THR A 26 -16.68 16.68 -10.62
C THR A 26 -16.88 17.24 -12.01
N ALA A 27 -16.30 18.40 -12.33
CA ALA A 27 -16.37 19.00 -13.65
C ALA A 27 -15.60 18.19 -14.70
N GLY A 28 -14.50 17.54 -14.30
CA GLY A 28 -13.67 16.74 -15.19
C GLY A 28 -14.29 15.40 -15.58
N LYS A 29 -15.30 14.90 -14.85
CA LYS A 29 -16.00 13.62 -15.07
C LYS A 29 -15.10 12.49 -15.55
N LEU A 30 -14.00 12.27 -14.82
CA LEU A 30 -13.09 11.18 -15.16
C LEU A 30 -13.80 9.84 -15.01
N SER A 31 -13.56 8.93 -15.95
CA SER A 31 -13.99 7.54 -15.78
C SER A 31 -13.21 6.89 -14.62
N LYS A 32 -13.75 5.80 -14.06
CA LYS A 32 -13.10 5.04 -12.99
C LYS A 32 -11.65 4.66 -13.36
N THR A 33 -11.43 4.23 -14.59
CA THR A 33 -10.09 3.90 -15.11
C THR A 33 -9.15 5.11 -15.09
N LYS A 34 -9.61 6.27 -15.55
CA LYS A 34 -8.78 7.49 -15.57
C LYS A 34 -8.52 8.03 -14.17
N GLU A 35 -9.52 7.99 -13.30
CA GLU A 35 -9.36 8.41 -11.90
C GLU A 35 -8.33 7.54 -11.19
N THR A 36 -8.43 6.22 -11.37
CA THR A 36 -7.44 5.27 -10.83
C THR A 36 -6.04 5.54 -11.38
N ALA A 37 -5.91 5.80 -12.68
CA ALA A 37 -4.62 6.12 -13.29
C ALA A 37 -4.01 7.42 -12.74
N VAL A 38 -4.82 8.43 -12.41
CA VAL A 38 -4.34 9.66 -11.75
C VAL A 38 -3.81 9.35 -10.35
N CYS A 39 -4.55 8.55 -9.56
CA CYS A 39 -4.10 8.14 -8.23
C CYS A 39 -2.80 7.33 -8.31
N GLN A 40 -2.69 6.41 -9.26
CA GLN A 40 -1.48 5.60 -9.43
C GLN A 40 -0.28 6.45 -9.88
N ALA A 41 -0.47 7.36 -10.83
CA ALA A 41 0.62 8.24 -11.27
C ALA A 41 1.16 9.14 -10.14
N PHE A 42 0.27 9.57 -9.24
CA PHE A 42 0.69 10.25 -8.02
C PHE A 42 1.50 9.31 -7.12
N ALA A 43 1.00 8.09 -6.86
CA ALA A 43 1.67 7.12 -6.02
C ALA A 43 3.06 6.78 -6.58
N ASP A 44 3.18 6.53 -7.87
CA ASP A 44 4.45 6.25 -8.55
C ASP A 44 5.45 7.39 -8.38
N THR A 45 4.99 8.64 -8.52
CA THR A 45 5.84 9.84 -8.38
C THR A 45 6.38 9.97 -6.95
N ILE A 46 5.52 9.78 -5.95
CA ILE A 46 5.89 9.89 -4.54
C ILE A 46 6.82 8.75 -4.12
N THR A 47 6.51 7.53 -4.56
CA THR A 47 7.32 6.35 -4.26
C THR A 47 8.69 6.40 -4.94
N ALA A 48 8.76 6.91 -6.18
CA ALA A 48 10.04 7.14 -6.87
C ALA A 48 10.93 8.17 -6.16
N ALA A 49 10.32 9.11 -5.42
CA ALA A 49 11.03 10.07 -4.58
C ALA A 49 11.42 9.51 -3.20
N GLY A 50 11.14 8.22 -2.91
CA GLY A 50 11.51 7.56 -1.65
C GLY A 50 10.51 7.77 -0.51
N TYR A 51 9.31 8.27 -0.78
CA TYR A 51 8.26 8.49 0.21
C TYR A 51 7.12 7.50 0.03
N ARG A 52 6.35 7.28 1.09
CA ARG A 52 5.09 6.55 1.02
C ARG A 52 4.01 7.44 0.40
N ALA A 53 3.17 6.87 -0.45
CA ALA A 53 2.04 7.55 -1.05
C ALA A 53 0.72 7.07 -0.46
N GLY A 54 -0.30 7.93 -0.51
CA GLY A 54 -1.66 7.53 -0.17
C GLY A 54 -2.71 8.41 -0.84
N VAL A 55 -3.94 7.95 -0.82
CA VAL A 55 -5.11 8.66 -1.33
C VAL A 55 -6.16 8.78 -0.24
N TYR A 56 -6.58 10.01 0.05
CA TYR A 56 -7.75 10.29 0.86
C TYR A 56 -8.96 10.50 -0.04
N ALA A 57 -10.06 9.84 0.29
CA ALA A 57 -11.35 10.12 -0.33
C ALA A 57 -12.49 9.60 0.53
N SER A 58 -13.71 10.08 0.28
CA SER A 58 -14.90 9.48 0.87
C SER A 58 -15.08 8.04 0.38
N TYR A 59 -15.69 7.20 1.23
CA TYR A 59 -16.05 5.81 0.87
C TYR A 59 -16.82 5.74 -0.44
N ALA A 60 -17.81 6.64 -0.63
CA ALA A 60 -18.58 6.69 -1.87
C ALA A 60 -17.72 7.02 -3.09
N TRP A 61 -16.74 7.91 -2.95
CA TRP A 61 -15.83 8.26 -4.04
C TRP A 61 -14.94 7.06 -4.41
N ILE A 62 -14.31 6.43 -3.43
CA ILE A 62 -13.46 5.27 -3.67
C ILE A 62 -14.27 4.17 -4.37
N LYS A 63 -15.42 3.78 -3.82
CA LYS A 63 -16.27 2.73 -4.38
C LYS A 63 -16.65 2.98 -5.84
N ASN A 64 -17.00 4.21 -6.18
CA ASN A 64 -17.57 4.53 -7.48
C ASN A 64 -16.52 4.92 -8.53
N TYR A 65 -15.39 5.52 -8.11
CA TYR A 65 -14.45 6.16 -9.03
C TYR A 65 -13.02 5.63 -8.96
N ILE A 66 -12.67 4.80 -7.97
CA ILE A 66 -11.32 4.24 -7.85
C ILE A 66 -11.40 2.72 -7.92
N ASN A 67 -10.60 2.10 -8.78
CA ASN A 67 -10.36 0.66 -8.75
C ASN A 67 -9.19 0.38 -7.79
N THR A 68 -9.50 0.01 -6.57
CA THR A 68 -8.51 -0.23 -5.52
C THR A 68 -7.59 -1.42 -5.82
N ASP A 69 -8.09 -2.43 -6.55
CA ASP A 69 -7.29 -3.60 -6.97
C ASP A 69 -6.19 -3.24 -7.98
N ALA A 70 -6.33 -2.08 -8.63
CA ALA A 70 -5.35 -1.57 -9.58
C ALA A 70 -4.40 -0.54 -8.98
N LEU A 71 -4.57 -0.19 -7.70
CA LEU A 71 -3.62 0.64 -6.96
C LEU A 71 -2.59 -0.26 -6.28
N TYR A 72 -1.34 0.12 -6.39
CA TYR A 72 -0.22 -0.53 -5.70
C TYR A 72 0.67 0.54 -5.04
N ASP A 73 1.35 0.16 -3.98
CA ASP A 73 2.22 1.05 -3.18
C ASP A 73 1.51 2.36 -2.76
N CYS A 74 0.20 2.26 -2.45
CA CYS A 74 -0.65 3.41 -2.16
C CYS A 74 -1.57 3.12 -0.98
N SER A 75 -1.36 3.84 0.12
CA SER A 75 -2.21 3.76 1.31
C SER A 75 -3.58 4.38 1.05
N LEU A 76 -4.64 3.82 1.60
CA LEU A 76 -5.96 4.41 1.54
C LEU A 76 -6.35 5.06 2.87
N TRP A 77 -6.84 6.28 2.79
CA TRP A 77 -7.47 7.00 3.89
C TRP A 77 -8.94 7.22 3.55
N VAL A 78 -9.80 6.46 4.19
CA VAL A 78 -11.23 6.43 3.89
C VAL A 78 -11.99 7.36 4.83
N ALA A 79 -12.71 8.34 4.28
CA ALA A 79 -13.71 9.08 5.05
C ALA A 79 -15.05 8.37 4.98
N ARG A 80 -15.51 7.89 6.12
CA ARG A 80 -16.82 7.27 6.29
C ARG A 80 -17.39 7.58 7.66
N TYR A 81 -18.36 8.45 7.69
CA TYR A 81 -19.02 8.84 8.92
C TYR A 81 -20.22 7.93 9.18
N ASN A 82 -20.40 7.48 10.41
CA ASN A 82 -21.69 6.95 10.80
C ASN A 82 -22.52 8.11 11.38
N ASN A 83 -23.83 7.95 11.37
CA ASN A 83 -24.82 8.96 11.73
C ASN A 83 -24.72 9.55 13.15
N THR A 84 -23.74 9.16 13.94
CA THR A 84 -23.42 9.72 15.26
C THR A 84 -22.24 10.67 15.13
N THR A 85 -22.49 11.84 14.58
CA THR A 85 -21.48 12.85 14.22
C THR A 85 -20.75 13.48 15.40
N THR A 86 -21.14 13.20 16.61
CA THR A 86 -20.63 13.87 17.83
C THR A 86 -19.82 12.98 18.78
N SER A 87 -19.62 11.70 18.46
CA SER A 87 -18.91 10.81 19.38
C SER A 87 -17.41 10.88 19.15
N ASN A 88 -16.68 11.38 20.13
CA ASN A 88 -15.22 11.26 20.24
C ASN A 88 -14.78 9.84 20.61
N THR A 89 -15.74 8.97 20.96
CA THR A 89 -15.48 7.61 21.45
C THR A 89 -16.01 6.61 20.45
N LYS A 90 -15.27 6.36 19.39
CA LYS A 90 -15.58 5.25 18.53
C LYS A 90 -14.68 4.07 18.81
N SER A 91 -15.26 2.88 18.72
CA SER A 91 -14.45 1.67 18.64
C SER A 91 -13.54 1.78 17.40
N GLY A 92 -12.25 1.54 17.56
CA GLY A 92 -11.29 1.49 16.46
C GLY A 92 -11.49 0.28 15.54
N THR A 93 -12.58 -0.48 15.69
CA THR A 93 -12.86 -1.64 14.84
C THR A 93 -13.17 -1.19 13.41
N PRO A 94 -12.42 -1.66 12.41
CA PRO A 94 -12.67 -1.34 11.02
C PRO A 94 -14.07 -1.76 10.56
N TYR A 95 -14.60 -1.07 9.56
CA TYR A 95 -15.84 -1.49 8.90
C TYR A 95 -15.62 -2.76 8.09
N SER A 96 -16.32 -3.83 8.44
CA SER A 96 -16.27 -5.10 7.72
C SER A 96 -16.90 -5.06 6.32
N ASP A 97 -17.71 -4.04 6.02
CA ASP A 97 -18.36 -3.86 4.70
C ASP A 97 -17.58 -2.96 3.74
N VAL A 98 -16.39 -2.50 4.14
CA VAL A 98 -15.45 -1.84 3.24
C VAL A 98 -14.64 -2.95 2.58
N ALA A 99 -14.93 -3.20 1.30
CA ALA A 99 -14.38 -4.32 0.53
C ALA A 99 -12.94 -4.07 0.02
N TYR A 100 -12.14 -3.26 0.71
CA TYR A 100 -10.74 -2.99 0.41
C TYR A 100 -10.00 -2.59 1.67
N ASP A 101 -8.71 -2.86 1.70
CA ASP A 101 -7.84 -2.51 2.81
C ASP A 101 -7.65 -1.00 2.87
N TYR A 102 -7.72 -0.44 4.08
CA TYR A 102 -7.44 0.97 4.33
C TYR A 102 -6.61 1.11 5.62
N GLU A 103 -5.67 2.03 5.56
CA GLU A 103 -4.74 2.30 6.66
C GLU A 103 -5.31 3.34 7.63
N PHE A 104 -6.05 4.31 7.09
CA PHE A 104 -6.64 5.40 7.88
C PHE A 104 -8.15 5.44 7.69
N TRP A 105 -8.85 5.70 8.76
CA TRP A 105 -10.29 5.91 8.75
C TRP A 105 -10.66 7.22 9.42
N GLN A 106 -11.14 8.19 8.64
CA GLN A 106 -11.79 9.37 9.18
C GLN A 106 -13.24 9.01 9.54
N TYR A 107 -13.50 8.88 10.83
CA TYR A 107 -14.81 8.47 11.31
C TYR A 107 -15.74 9.63 11.67
N SER A 108 -15.21 10.86 11.79
CA SER A 108 -15.97 12.05 12.12
C SER A 108 -15.32 13.29 11.50
N SER A 109 -16.14 14.26 11.11
CA SER A 109 -15.75 15.64 10.77
C SER A 109 -16.30 16.64 11.78
N ALA A 110 -16.83 16.17 12.90
CA ALA A 110 -17.49 16.98 13.92
C ALA A 110 -17.06 16.63 15.35
N ALA A 111 -15.88 16.04 15.49
CA ALA A 111 -15.31 15.71 16.78
C ALA A 111 -15.05 16.99 17.62
N LYS A 112 -15.14 16.85 18.94
CA LYS A 112 -14.91 17.93 19.90
C LYS A 112 -13.78 17.56 20.82
N ILE A 113 -12.96 18.54 21.17
CA ILE A 113 -11.92 18.45 22.21
C ILE A 113 -12.07 19.63 23.15
N ASP A 114 -11.71 19.42 24.39
CA ASP A 114 -11.75 20.48 25.40
C ASP A 114 -10.81 21.62 25.01
N GLY A 115 -11.28 22.85 25.19
CA GLY A 115 -10.52 24.05 24.84
C GLY A 115 -10.62 24.51 23.40
N TYR A 116 -11.33 23.77 22.52
CA TYR A 116 -11.56 24.19 21.13
C TYR A 116 -13.06 24.22 20.77
N ALA A 117 -13.55 25.42 20.40
CA ALA A 117 -14.97 25.63 20.12
C ALA A 117 -15.43 25.08 18.76
N GLY A 118 -14.51 24.86 17.82
CA GLY A 118 -14.80 24.37 16.49
C GLY A 118 -15.07 22.87 16.43
N SER A 119 -15.17 22.34 15.23
CA SER A 119 -15.21 20.90 14.95
C SER A 119 -13.89 20.46 14.35
N LEU A 120 -13.51 19.23 14.62
CA LEU A 120 -12.27 18.61 14.14
C LEU A 120 -12.58 17.30 13.42
N ASP A 121 -11.74 16.98 12.48
CA ASP A 121 -11.72 15.64 11.91
C ASP A 121 -11.08 14.65 12.87
N ALA A 122 -11.76 13.54 13.11
CA ALA A 122 -11.26 12.48 13.96
C ALA A 122 -11.00 11.22 13.15
N ASN A 123 -9.83 10.64 13.38
CA ASN A 123 -9.32 9.55 12.59
C ASN A 123 -8.80 8.42 13.46
N PHE A 124 -8.88 7.20 12.94
CA PHE A 124 -8.06 6.08 13.38
C PHE A 124 -6.95 5.86 12.35
N TRP A 125 -5.77 5.63 12.86
CA TRP A 125 -4.65 5.08 12.13
C TRP A 125 -4.44 3.66 12.66
N TYR A 126 -4.74 2.67 11.82
CA TYR A 126 -4.76 1.29 12.27
C TYR A 126 -3.38 0.71 12.45
N LYS A 127 -2.43 1.27 11.75
CA LYS A 127 -1.05 0.89 11.98
C LYS A 127 -0.06 1.92 11.48
N ASP A 128 1.01 2.03 12.24
CA ASP A 128 2.28 2.53 11.75
C ASP A 128 2.86 1.52 10.78
N THR A 129 2.52 1.65 9.49
CA THR A 129 3.07 0.83 8.41
C THR A 129 4.49 1.27 8.02
N SER A 130 5.20 1.98 8.91
CA SER A 130 6.60 2.33 8.73
C SER A 130 7.51 1.09 8.72
N GLU A 131 6.99 -0.06 9.19
CA GLU A 131 7.70 -1.33 9.16
C GLU A 131 8.01 -1.74 7.72
N GLN A 132 9.24 -1.47 7.31
CA GLN A 132 9.73 -1.85 5.99
C GLN A 132 10.43 -3.20 6.06
N THR A 133 10.08 -4.10 5.15
CA THR A 133 10.88 -5.30 4.93
C THR A 133 12.20 -4.91 4.26
N THR A 134 13.33 -5.29 4.84
CA THR A 134 14.67 -4.94 4.36
C THR A 134 15.48 -6.18 3.97
N GLY A 135 16.66 -5.97 3.41
CA GLY A 135 17.61 -7.04 3.12
C GLY A 135 17.18 -8.01 2.02
N LEU A 136 16.15 -7.68 1.20
CA LEU A 136 15.72 -8.57 0.13
C LEU A 136 16.85 -8.83 -0.86
N LYS A 137 17.14 -10.14 -1.06
CA LYS A 137 18.09 -10.65 -2.05
C LYS A 137 17.37 -11.63 -2.97
N ALA A 138 17.70 -11.58 -4.24
CA ALA A 138 17.24 -12.52 -5.25
C ALA A 138 18.48 -13.11 -5.94
N ALA A 139 18.58 -14.43 -5.94
CA ALA A 139 19.69 -15.15 -6.56
C ALA A 139 19.15 -16.21 -7.51
N ASP A 140 19.81 -16.35 -8.67
CA ASP A 140 19.53 -17.46 -9.59
C ASP A 140 19.79 -18.80 -8.88
N GLY A 141 18.82 -19.67 -8.97
CA GLY A 141 18.86 -21.02 -8.43
C GLY A 141 19.15 -22.05 -9.49
N ALA A 142 19.23 -23.30 -9.09
CA ALA A 142 19.40 -24.39 -10.04
C ALA A 142 18.16 -24.51 -10.96
N SER A 143 18.37 -24.73 -12.25
CA SER A 143 17.31 -25.11 -13.21
C SER A 143 16.22 -24.06 -13.45
N GLY A 144 16.56 -22.76 -13.35
CA GLY A 144 15.60 -21.67 -13.61
C GLY A 144 14.68 -21.37 -12.43
N THR A 145 15.12 -21.70 -11.21
CA THR A 145 14.46 -21.21 -9.98
C THR A 145 15.10 -19.91 -9.51
N VAL A 146 14.41 -19.15 -8.65
CA VAL A 146 14.96 -17.96 -7.99
C VAL A 146 14.84 -18.14 -6.49
N ASN A 147 15.98 -18.03 -5.79
CA ASN A 147 16.03 -18.07 -4.34
C ASN A 147 15.95 -16.64 -3.79
N LEU A 148 14.98 -16.41 -2.92
CA LEU A 148 14.74 -15.15 -2.23
C LEU A 148 15.02 -15.30 -0.75
N SER A 149 15.60 -14.26 -0.16
CA SER A 149 15.74 -14.13 1.30
C SER A 149 15.65 -12.65 1.69
N TRP A 150 15.16 -12.38 2.90
CA TRP A 150 15.03 -11.02 3.44
C TRP A 150 15.19 -11.03 4.96
N ASP A 151 15.34 -9.84 5.55
CA ASP A 151 15.46 -9.68 6.98
C ASP A 151 14.07 -9.85 7.64
N SER A 152 14.04 -10.45 8.83
CA SER A 152 12.83 -10.51 9.63
C SER A 152 12.47 -9.11 10.12
N VAL A 153 11.18 -8.77 10.06
CA VAL A 153 10.64 -7.58 10.73
C VAL A 153 10.38 -7.94 12.19
N SER A 154 10.91 -7.13 13.11
CA SER A 154 10.89 -7.40 14.54
C SER A 154 9.62 -6.96 15.27
N ALA A 155 8.63 -6.45 14.56
CA ALA A 155 7.36 -6.06 15.18
C ALA A 155 6.58 -7.30 15.67
N ASP A 156 6.10 -7.26 16.91
CA ASP A 156 5.49 -8.40 17.62
C ASP A 156 4.21 -8.93 16.95
N ASP A 157 3.58 -8.14 16.10
CA ASP A 157 2.30 -8.45 15.43
C ASP A 157 2.45 -8.85 13.96
N VAL A 158 3.66 -8.97 13.43
CA VAL A 158 3.88 -9.46 12.06
C VAL A 158 3.55 -10.94 11.98
N GLU A 159 2.56 -11.27 11.14
CA GLU A 159 2.09 -12.65 10.92
C GLU A 159 2.83 -13.35 9.79
N GLY A 160 3.46 -12.58 8.89
CA GLY A 160 4.20 -13.14 7.76
C GLY A 160 4.49 -12.12 6.68
N TYR A 161 4.76 -12.63 5.48
CA TYR A 161 5.25 -11.85 4.35
C TYR A 161 4.49 -12.17 3.07
N GLN A 162 4.37 -11.17 2.21
CA GLN A 162 3.91 -11.33 0.83
C GLN A 162 5.07 -11.10 -0.12
N VAL A 163 5.33 -12.06 -0.97
CA VAL A 163 6.32 -12.02 -2.06
C VAL A 163 5.60 -11.66 -3.35
N TRP A 164 6.07 -10.62 -4.00
CA TRP A 164 5.53 -10.10 -5.26
C TRP A 164 6.59 -10.18 -6.35
N ARG A 165 6.18 -10.49 -7.57
CA ARG A 165 7.06 -10.60 -8.74
C ARG A 165 6.55 -9.75 -9.89
N SER A 166 7.48 -9.13 -10.60
CA SER A 166 7.29 -8.57 -11.93
C SER A 166 8.16 -9.32 -12.93
N ASP A 167 7.58 -9.66 -14.08
CA ASP A 167 8.26 -10.32 -15.20
C ASP A 167 8.90 -9.29 -16.15
N SER A 168 8.95 -8.01 -15.75
CA SER A 168 9.53 -6.93 -16.52
C SER A 168 9.98 -5.79 -15.60
N ASP A 169 10.76 -4.87 -16.14
CA ASP A 169 11.14 -3.61 -15.50
C ASP A 169 10.02 -2.55 -15.49
N GLN A 170 8.86 -2.86 -16.05
CA GLN A 170 7.71 -1.95 -16.17
C GLN A 170 6.85 -1.84 -14.90
N GLY A 171 7.29 -2.43 -13.79
CA GLY A 171 6.71 -2.18 -12.46
C GLY A 171 5.37 -2.83 -12.15
N LYS A 172 4.79 -3.65 -13.05
CA LYS A 172 3.57 -4.40 -12.72
C LYS A 172 3.93 -5.66 -11.93
N TYR A 173 3.68 -5.60 -10.63
CA TYR A 173 3.91 -6.73 -9.73
C TYR A 173 2.63 -7.52 -9.51
N THR A 174 2.78 -8.84 -9.38
CA THR A 174 1.71 -9.76 -8.99
C THR A 174 2.11 -10.50 -7.73
N LEU A 175 1.15 -10.76 -6.84
CA LEU A 175 1.37 -11.57 -5.65
C LEU A 175 1.73 -13.00 -6.07
N LEU A 176 2.90 -13.45 -5.65
CA LEU A 176 3.42 -14.77 -5.96
C LEU A 176 3.20 -15.75 -4.80
N LYS A 177 3.44 -15.30 -3.56
CA LYS A 177 3.38 -16.16 -2.38
C LYS A 177 3.10 -15.34 -1.11
N THR A 178 2.35 -15.95 -0.19
CA THR A 178 2.28 -15.54 1.22
C THR A 178 2.97 -16.62 2.06
N THR A 179 3.86 -16.24 2.99
CA THR A 179 4.66 -17.14 3.81
C THR A 179 4.95 -16.53 5.17
N THR A 180 5.23 -17.38 6.17
CA THR A 180 5.73 -16.97 7.48
C THR A 180 7.27 -16.98 7.56
N ASP A 181 7.92 -17.58 6.57
CA ASP A 181 9.38 -17.65 6.49
C ASP A 181 9.97 -16.36 5.93
N CYS A 182 11.22 -16.08 6.23
CA CYS A 182 12.02 -14.99 5.65
C CYS A 182 12.78 -15.40 4.38
N SER A 183 12.30 -16.44 3.71
CA SER A 183 12.85 -16.94 2.45
C SER A 183 11.78 -17.60 1.60
N TYR A 184 12.01 -17.62 0.30
CA TYR A 184 11.12 -18.31 -0.65
C TYR A 184 11.90 -18.71 -1.90
N THR A 185 11.62 -19.90 -2.44
CA THR A 185 12.13 -20.30 -3.74
C THR A 185 11.02 -20.25 -4.77
N ASP A 186 11.15 -19.34 -5.73
CA ASP A 186 10.27 -19.26 -6.89
C ASP A 186 10.64 -20.35 -7.89
N THR A 187 9.84 -21.39 -7.94
CA THR A 187 10.01 -22.53 -8.88
C THR A 187 9.26 -22.31 -10.18
N THR A 188 8.56 -21.18 -10.32
CA THR A 188 7.78 -20.82 -11.51
C THR A 188 8.53 -19.88 -12.46
N ALA A 189 9.73 -19.44 -12.06
CA ALA A 189 10.60 -18.64 -12.91
C ALA A 189 11.07 -19.47 -14.12
N GLU A 190 11.26 -18.80 -15.24
CA GLU A 190 11.77 -19.42 -16.46
C GLU A 190 13.24 -19.02 -16.66
N GLY A 191 14.03 -19.89 -17.24
CA GLY A 191 15.43 -19.61 -17.53
C GLY A 191 15.61 -18.57 -18.64
N GLY A 192 16.64 -17.72 -18.52
CA GLY A 192 16.98 -16.69 -19.51
C GLY A 192 16.11 -15.43 -19.44
N LYS A 193 15.40 -15.21 -18.33
CA LYS A 193 14.54 -14.04 -18.12
C LYS A 193 15.04 -13.15 -16.98
N VAL A 194 14.62 -11.89 -17.01
CA VAL A 194 14.82 -10.93 -15.92
C VAL A 194 13.55 -10.83 -15.10
N TYR A 195 13.70 -10.96 -13.78
CA TYR A 195 12.62 -10.80 -12.82
C TYR A 195 12.97 -9.75 -11.80
N GLN A 196 11.95 -9.07 -11.30
CA GLN A 196 12.04 -8.19 -10.13
C GLN A 196 11.11 -8.71 -9.03
N TYR A 197 11.59 -8.65 -7.80
CA TYR A 197 10.84 -9.07 -6.62
C TYR A 197 10.74 -7.94 -5.62
N LYS A 198 9.63 -7.90 -4.89
CA LYS A 198 9.42 -7.08 -3.70
C LYS A 198 8.80 -7.94 -2.62
N VAL A 199 9.10 -7.64 -1.37
CA VAL A 199 8.50 -8.31 -0.22
C VAL A 199 7.98 -7.26 0.76
N ARG A 200 6.82 -7.53 1.37
CA ARG A 200 6.28 -6.76 2.49
C ARG A 200 5.80 -7.68 3.58
N CYS A 201 5.88 -7.25 4.83
CA CYS A 201 5.23 -7.94 5.94
C CYS A 201 3.73 -7.67 5.94
N TYR A 202 2.97 -8.52 6.65
CA TYR A 202 1.54 -8.30 6.90
C TYR A 202 1.16 -8.77 8.30
N TRP A 203 0.02 -8.27 8.76
CA TRP A 203 -0.66 -8.63 10.00
C TRP A 203 -2.16 -8.43 9.84
N THR A 204 -2.96 -8.93 10.79
CA THR A 204 -4.41 -8.88 10.73
C THR A 204 -4.98 -8.11 11.92
N ILE A 205 -5.88 -7.16 11.67
CA ILE A 205 -6.63 -6.46 12.72
C ILE A 205 -8.13 -6.61 12.44
N GLY A 206 -8.85 -7.18 13.37
CA GLY A 206 -10.31 -7.35 13.23
C GLY A 206 -10.73 -8.18 12.01
N GLY A 207 -9.87 -9.09 11.53
CA GLY A 207 -10.10 -9.93 10.36
C GLY A 207 -9.70 -9.29 9.01
N ASN A 208 -9.18 -8.06 9.02
CA ASN A 208 -8.66 -7.39 7.82
C ASN A 208 -7.13 -7.43 7.81
N ALA A 209 -6.55 -7.71 6.64
CA ALA A 209 -5.11 -7.71 6.46
C ALA A 209 -4.58 -6.28 6.29
N TYR A 210 -3.48 -6.00 6.96
CA TYR A 210 -2.70 -4.77 6.84
C TYR A 210 -1.28 -5.11 6.43
N TYR A 211 -0.61 -4.17 5.78
CA TYR A 211 0.67 -4.45 5.13
C TYR A 211 1.70 -3.41 5.48
N GLY A 212 2.92 -3.84 5.73
CA GLY A 212 4.08 -2.98 5.82
C GLY A 212 4.49 -2.42 4.46
N THR A 213 5.47 -1.54 4.48
CA THR A 213 6.07 -0.99 3.27
C THR A 213 6.87 -2.06 2.53
N PHE A 214 6.79 -2.06 1.22
CA PHE A 214 7.60 -2.96 0.40
C PHE A 214 9.10 -2.73 0.59
N SER A 215 9.87 -3.81 0.47
CA SER A 215 11.31 -3.73 0.31
C SER A 215 11.69 -2.95 -0.94
N SER A 216 12.93 -2.47 -0.99
CA SER A 216 13.53 -2.12 -2.29
C SER A 216 13.46 -3.32 -3.23
N PRO A 217 13.24 -3.11 -4.55
CA PRO A 217 13.21 -4.21 -5.51
C PRO A 217 14.53 -4.94 -5.58
N ALA A 218 14.48 -6.27 -5.68
CA ALA A 218 15.63 -7.11 -6.00
C ALA A 218 15.46 -7.68 -7.41
N SER A 219 16.43 -7.42 -8.28
CA SER A 219 16.43 -7.94 -9.65
C SER A 219 17.34 -9.15 -9.79
N VAL A 220 16.94 -10.10 -10.62
CA VAL A 220 17.74 -11.28 -10.97
C VAL A 220 17.54 -11.65 -12.42
N THR A 221 18.62 -12.07 -13.07
CA THR A 221 18.58 -12.73 -14.40
C THR A 221 18.79 -14.22 -14.20
N THR A 222 17.80 -15.02 -14.58
CA THR A 222 17.91 -16.48 -14.50
C THR A 222 18.76 -17.02 -15.63
N LEU A 223 19.58 -18.03 -15.34
CA LEU A 223 20.36 -18.73 -16.37
C LEU A 223 19.45 -19.62 -17.23
N PRO A 224 19.73 -19.76 -18.54
CA PRO A 224 19.04 -20.74 -19.37
C PRO A 224 19.15 -22.15 -18.79
N LYS A 225 18.07 -22.94 -18.91
CA LYS A 225 18.13 -24.34 -18.55
C LYS A 225 19.21 -25.06 -19.38
N LYS A 226 20.10 -25.79 -18.71
CA LYS A 226 21.02 -26.67 -19.44
C LYS A 226 20.20 -27.70 -20.21
N VAL A 227 20.34 -27.70 -21.52
CA VAL A 227 19.80 -28.78 -22.34
C VAL A 227 20.70 -29.99 -22.06
N SER A 228 20.15 -31.02 -21.40
CA SER A 228 20.83 -32.31 -21.32
C SER A 228 20.82 -32.92 -22.71
N GLY A 229 22.01 -32.98 -23.35
CA GLY A 229 22.21 -33.75 -24.56
C GLY A 229 22.12 -35.25 -24.31
#